data_b6fcd7a937cfdebb2c26559b12121bdc
#
_entry.id   b6fcd7a937cfdebb2c26559b12121bdc
#
_cell.length_a   1.000
_cell.length_b   1.000
_cell.length_c   1.000
_cell.angle_alpha   90.00
_cell.angle_beta   90.00
_cell.angle_gamma   90.00
#
_symmetry.space_group_name_H-M   'P 1'
#
loop_
_entity.id
_entity.type
_entity.pdbx_description
1 polymer ?
#
loop_
_entity_poly.entity_id
_entity_poly.type
_entity_poly.pdbx_seq_one_letter_code
_entity_poly.pdbx_strand_id
1 'polypeptide(L)'
;DTAAQAEKAHDPATCTDCPVVIVRGMDMMGLYIDKGTENERNAFEFDLGDLLSMLYKGISGAVKAKDIDPFFQAVIDYAANLLDGYAMKENGESKYNVSVAKYPGSAENYPEIWENFDSNSERGMTRACAENLPANHTYLFTYDWRLDPYKVADDIAATVDRAIAESGHDKVSIFCASMGGIMTVAYLTKYGYSKVDRCVF
;
A
#
# COMPACT_ATOMS: atom_id res chain seq x y z
N ASP A 1 -1.65 18.87 -21.69
CA ASP A 1 -1.32 18.60 -20.27
C ASP A 1 -1.15 19.89 -19.45
N THR A 2 -0.43 20.90 -19.94
CA THR A 2 -0.24 22.19 -19.24
C THR A 2 -1.53 23.01 -19.05
N ALA A 3 -2.49 22.91 -19.96
CA ALA A 3 -3.76 23.62 -19.86
C ALA A 3 -4.68 23.02 -18.78
N ALA A 4 -4.72 21.68 -18.65
CA ALA A 4 -5.48 20.98 -17.61
C ALA A 4 -4.91 21.21 -16.19
N GLN A 5 -3.58 21.40 -16.08
CA GLN A 5 -2.94 21.76 -14.82
C GLN A 5 -3.21 23.22 -14.42
N ALA A 6 -3.31 24.13 -15.40
CA ALA A 6 -3.64 25.52 -15.13
C ALA A 6 -5.10 25.72 -14.63
N GLU A 7 -6.04 24.87 -15.09
CA GLU A 7 -7.43 24.89 -14.62
C GLU A 7 -7.60 24.43 -13.16
N LYS A 8 -6.66 23.66 -12.64
CA LYS A 8 -6.66 23.14 -11.25
C LYS A 8 -5.88 24.03 -10.26
N ALA A 9 -5.23 25.09 -10.74
CA ALA A 9 -4.53 26.04 -9.87
C ALA A 9 -5.56 26.73 -8.96
N HIS A 10 -5.22 26.84 -7.68
CA HIS A 10 -6.08 27.45 -6.67
C HIS A 10 -5.30 28.49 -5.86
N ASP A 11 -6.05 29.41 -5.23
CA ASP A 11 -5.51 30.33 -4.23
C ASP A 11 -5.75 29.72 -2.84
N PRO A 12 -4.71 29.32 -2.09
CA PRO A 12 -4.87 28.75 -0.74
C PRO A 12 -5.64 29.63 0.22
N ALA A 13 -5.61 30.96 0.03
CA ALA A 13 -6.34 31.89 0.90
C ALA A 13 -7.87 31.83 0.72
N THR A 14 -8.34 31.35 -0.39
CA THR A 14 -9.77 31.26 -0.73
C THR A 14 -10.27 29.81 -0.90
N CYS A 15 -9.36 28.85 -1.04
CA CYS A 15 -9.69 27.45 -1.17
C CYS A 15 -10.19 26.87 0.16
N THR A 16 -11.32 26.18 0.12
CA THR A 16 -11.92 25.52 1.30
C THR A 16 -11.63 24.02 1.37
N ASP A 17 -11.02 23.46 0.32
CA ASP A 17 -10.78 22.04 0.20
C ASP A 17 -9.42 21.67 0.80
N CYS A 18 -9.40 21.07 1.97
CA CYS A 18 -8.16 20.53 2.53
C CYS A 18 -7.59 19.42 1.64
N PRO A 19 -6.25 19.33 1.48
CA PRO A 19 -5.64 18.21 0.79
C PRO A 19 -5.96 16.89 1.48
N VAL A 20 -6.13 15.83 0.70
CA VAL A 20 -6.50 14.50 1.17
C VAL A 20 -5.29 13.57 1.11
N VAL A 21 -4.94 12.98 2.24
CA VAL A 21 -3.97 11.88 2.34
C VAL A 21 -4.73 10.58 2.43
N ILE A 22 -4.57 9.72 1.44
CA ILE A 22 -5.21 8.41 1.35
C ILE A 22 -4.22 7.36 1.86
N VAL A 23 -4.49 6.81 3.03
CA VAL A 23 -3.68 5.76 3.66
C VAL A 23 -4.24 4.40 3.27
N ARG A 24 -3.48 3.65 2.49
CA ARG A 24 -3.92 2.35 1.95
C ARG A 24 -4.14 1.31 3.04
N GLY A 25 -4.99 0.34 2.75
CA GLY A 25 -5.08 -0.92 3.47
C GLY A 25 -3.89 -1.84 3.22
N MET A 26 -3.98 -3.08 3.70
CA MET A 26 -3.00 -4.12 3.43
C MET A 26 -3.01 -4.45 1.92
N ASP A 27 -1.86 -4.28 1.27
CA ASP A 27 -1.68 -4.62 -0.14
C ASP A 27 -0.69 -5.78 -0.27
N MET A 28 -1.21 -6.99 -0.36
CA MET A 28 -0.39 -8.20 -0.52
C MET A 28 0.41 -8.18 -1.84
N MET A 29 -0.14 -7.60 -2.89
CA MET A 29 0.51 -7.55 -4.20
C MET A 29 1.46 -6.36 -4.37
N GLY A 30 1.48 -5.44 -3.41
CA GLY A 30 2.26 -4.20 -3.47
C GLY A 30 3.65 -4.27 -2.84
N LEU A 31 4.10 -5.45 -2.43
CA LEU A 31 5.45 -5.67 -1.91
C LEU A 31 6.35 -6.29 -2.99
N TYR A 32 7.49 -5.68 -3.21
CA TYR A 32 8.48 -6.11 -4.21
C TYR A 32 9.79 -6.44 -3.52
N ILE A 33 10.41 -7.55 -3.92
CA ILE A 33 11.77 -7.93 -3.53
C ILE A 33 12.72 -7.39 -4.59
N ASP A 34 13.82 -6.78 -4.16
CA ASP A 34 14.89 -6.21 -4.99
C ASP A 34 14.39 -5.25 -6.08
N LYS A 35 13.38 -4.43 -5.73
CA LYS A 35 12.75 -3.48 -6.65
C LYS A 35 13.77 -2.56 -7.32
N GLY A 36 13.63 -2.41 -8.66
CA GLY A 36 14.51 -1.59 -9.47
C GLY A 36 15.80 -2.29 -9.90
N THR A 37 15.95 -3.60 -9.65
CA THR A 37 17.06 -4.41 -10.11
C THR A 37 16.63 -5.46 -11.14
N GLU A 38 17.58 -6.14 -11.77
CA GLU A 38 17.29 -7.28 -12.65
C GLU A 38 16.66 -8.48 -11.92
N ASN A 39 16.74 -8.52 -10.59
CA ASN A 39 16.16 -9.55 -9.74
C ASN A 39 14.82 -9.13 -9.13
N GLU A 40 14.22 -8.02 -9.60
CA GLU A 40 12.93 -7.57 -9.10
C GLU A 40 11.87 -8.65 -9.30
N ARG A 41 11.18 -8.98 -8.21
CA ARG A 41 10.01 -9.86 -8.21
C ARG A 41 8.98 -9.42 -7.20
N ASN A 42 7.74 -9.82 -7.39
CA ASN A 42 6.71 -9.62 -6.37
C ASN A 42 7.00 -10.51 -5.15
N ALA A 43 6.72 -10.01 -3.95
CA ALA A 43 6.85 -10.81 -2.74
C ALA A 43 5.81 -11.94 -2.65
N PHE A 44 4.72 -11.83 -3.41
CA PHE A 44 3.71 -12.86 -3.58
C PHE A 44 3.61 -13.24 -5.05
N GLU A 45 4.13 -14.40 -5.39
CA GLU A 45 4.09 -14.94 -6.75
C GLU A 45 3.31 -16.25 -6.74
N PHE A 46 2.13 -16.23 -7.36
CA PHE A 46 1.33 -17.43 -7.58
C PHE A 46 1.72 -18.06 -8.94
N ASP A 47 2.18 -19.30 -8.91
CA ASP A 47 2.44 -20.10 -10.08
C ASP A 47 1.52 -21.33 -10.14
N LEU A 48 0.81 -21.49 -11.26
CA LEU A 48 -0.11 -22.61 -11.45
C LEU A 48 0.64 -23.95 -11.55
N GLY A 49 1.86 -23.96 -12.09
CA GLY A 49 2.70 -25.15 -12.20
C GLY A 49 3.10 -25.66 -10.82
N ASP A 50 3.45 -24.75 -9.91
CA ASP A 50 3.77 -25.10 -8.52
C ASP A 50 2.56 -25.66 -7.79
N LEU A 51 1.37 -25.06 -7.99
CA LEU A 51 0.12 -25.60 -7.43
C LEU A 51 -0.16 -27.02 -7.94
N LEU A 52 -0.05 -27.25 -9.23
CA LEU A 52 -0.26 -28.59 -9.82
C LEU A 52 0.79 -29.59 -9.35
N SER A 53 2.05 -29.17 -9.20
CA SER A 53 3.13 -29.99 -8.64
C SER A 53 2.85 -30.39 -7.19
N MET A 54 2.38 -29.46 -6.37
CA MET A 54 1.94 -29.71 -5.00
C MET A 54 0.82 -30.74 -4.95
N LEU A 55 -0.24 -30.57 -5.75
CA LEU A 55 -1.35 -31.51 -5.83
C LEU A 55 -0.88 -32.90 -6.22
N TYR A 56 -0.04 -33.02 -7.26
CA TYR A 56 0.50 -34.30 -7.70
C TYR A 56 1.35 -34.98 -6.62
N LYS A 57 2.27 -34.25 -5.98
CA LYS A 57 3.13 -34.77 -4.90
C LYS A 57 2.31 -35.21 -3.70
N GLY A 58 1.34 -34.37 -3.28
CA GLY A 58 0.48 -34.65 -2.15
C GLY A 58 -0.38 -35.90 -2.34
N ILE A 59 -1.08 -35.97 -3.48
CA ILE A 59 -1.96 -37.12 -3.81
C ILE A 59 -1.14 -38.40 -3.96
N SER A 60 -0.05 -38.36 -4.75
CA SER A 60 0.80 -39.54 -4.95
C SER A 60 1.46 -40.01 -3.65
N GLY A 61 1.85 -39.08 -2.78
CA GLY A 61 2.38 -39.38 -1.46
C GLY A 61 1.36 -40.05 -0.56
N ALA A 62 0.15 -39.50 -0.49
CA ALA A 62 -0.96 -40.05 0.31
C ALA A 62 -1.33 -41.47 -0.14
N VAL A 63 -1.42 -41.72 -1.44
CA VAL A 63 -1.72 -43.05 -1.99
C VAL A 63 -0.63 -44.06 -1.65
N LYS A 64 0.65 -43.69 -1.80
CA LYS A 64 1.79 -44.56 -1.45
C LYS A 64 1.87 -44.90 0.01
N ALA A 65 1.67 -43.88 0.88
CA ALA A 65 1.70 -44.05 2.34
C ALA A 65 0.44 -44.71 2.90
N LYS A 66 -0.66 -44.74 2.15
CA LYS A 66 -2.01 -45.09 2.61
C LYS A 66 -2.43 -44.22 3.81
N ASP A 67 -2.02 -42.95 3.78
CA ASP A 67 -2.22 -41.94 4.80
C ASP A 67 -2.41 -40.59 4.15
N ILE A 68 -3.17 -39.69 4.77
CA ILE A 68 -3.46 -38.33 4.27
C ILE A 68 -2.36 -37.31 4.65
N ASP A 69 -1.53 -37.61 5.63
CA ASP A 69 -0.50 -36.70 6.13
C ASP A 69 0.45 -36.16 5.04
N PRO A 70 0.94 -36.97 4.06
CA PRO A 70 1.76 -36.46 2.98
C PRO A 70 1.06 -35.40 2.11
N PHE A 71 -0.25 -35.47 1.98
CA PHE A 71 -1.01 -34.44 1.26
C PHE A 71 -1.03 -33.13 2.06
N PHE A 72 -1.35 -33.20 3.35
CA PHE A 72 -1.32 -32.00 4.20
C PHE A 72 0.08 -31.37 4.27
N GLN A 73 1.14 -32.18 4.34
CA GLN A 73 2.50 -31.67 4.33
C GLN A 73 2.81 -30.95 3.02
N ALA A 74 2.41 -31.49 1.87
CA ALA A 74 2.58 -30.82 0.57
C ALA A 74 1.85 -29.48 0.51
N VAL A 75 0.66 -29.37 1.09
CA VAL A 75 -0.10 -28.12 1.19
C VAL A 75 0.61 -27.10 2.10
N ILE A 76 1.13 -27.54 3.24
CA ILE A 76 1.87 -26.69 4.17
C ILE A 76 3.16 -26.16 3.50
N ASP A 77 3.92 -27.05 2.86
CA ASP A 77 5.16 -26.66 2.17
C ASP A 77 4.89 -25.67 1.02
N TYR A 78 3.82 -25.88 0.27
CA TYR A 78 3.40 -24.97 -0.78
C TYR A 78 3.00 -23.59 -0.22
N ALA A 79 2.18 -23.56 0.84
CA ALA A 79 1.77 -22.32 1.48
C ALA A 79 2.99 -21.57 2.09
N ALA A 80 3.93 -22.29 2.70
CA ALA A 80 5.15 -21.71 3.24
C ALA A 80 6.01 -21.07 2.12
N ASN A 81 6.15 -21.74 0.98
CA ASN A 81 6.87 -21.19 -0.17
C ASN A 81 6.17 -19.96 -0.76
N LEU A 82 4.84 -20.02 -0.93
CA LEU A 82 4.03 -18.92 -1.47
C LEU A 82 4.12 -17.66 -0.61
N LEU A 83 4.24 -17.81 0.71
CA LEU A 83 4.31 -16.73 1.67
C LEU A 83 5.76 -16.34 2.06
N ASP A 84 6.76 -17.04 1.55
CA ASP A 84 8.16 -16.82 1.96
C ASP A 84 8.65 -15.40 1.66
N GLY A 85 8.16 -14.77 0.59
CA GLY A 85 8.49 -13.37 0.28
C GLY A 85 8.04 -12.37 1.35
N TYR A 86 7.10 -12.75 2.22
CA TYR A 86 6.65 -11.94 3.38
C TYR A 86 7.40 -12.26 4.66
N ALA A 87 8.35 -13.19 4.65
CA ALA A 87 9.02 -13.64 5.85
C ALA A 87 9.78 -12.51 6.54
N MET A 88 9.63 -12.46 7.85
CA MET A 88 10.34 -11.54 8.76
C MET A 88 11.32 -12.33 9.60
N LYS A 89 12.42 -11.69 9.98
CA LYS A 89 13.37 -12.21 10.98
C LYS A 89 12.78 -12.03 12.38
N GLU A 90 13.32 -12.73 13.36
CA GLU A 90 12.89 -12.64 14.77
C GLU A 90 13.01 -11.22 15.35
N ASN A 91 13.93 -10.41 14.83
CA ASN A 91 14.11 -9.02 15.23
C ASN A 91 13.13 -8.03 14.55
N GLY A 92 12.17 -8.53 13.76
CA GLY A 92 11.18 -7.71 13.05
C GLY A 92 11.69 -7.03 11.77
N GLU A 93 12.88 -7.39 11.30
CA GLU A 93 13.36 -6.98 9.97
C GLU A 93 12.85 -7.91 8.88
N SER A 94 12.69 -7.41 7.66
CA SER A 94 12.38 -8.27 6.51
C SER A 94 13.50 -9.27 6.26
N LYS A 95 13.13 -10.51 5.90
CA LYS A 95 14.10 -11.54 5.44
C LYS A 95 14.77 -11.12 4.14
N TYR A 96 14.04 -10.46 3.26
CA TYR A 96 14.47 -9.99 1.94
C TYR A 96 14.55 -8.48 1.89
N ASN A 97 15.19 -7.94 0.86
CA ASN A 97 15.20 -6.52 0.55
C ASN A 97 13.84 -6.13 -0.07
N VAL A 98 12.87 -5.87 0.79
CA VAL A 98 11.48 -5.57 0.38
C VAL A 98 11.23 -4.08 0.35
N SER A 99 10.51 -3.63 -0.68
CA SER A 99 10.06 -2.26 -0.84
C SER A 99 8.66 -2.19 -1.44
N VAL A 100 8.03 -1.01 -1.34
CA VAL A 100 6.74 -0.69 -1.96
C VAL A 100 6.95 0.35 -3.06
N ALA A 101 5.99 0.44 -3.99
CA ALA A 101 5.93 1.59 -4.89
C ALA A 101 5.60 2.84 -4.04
N LYS A 102 6.39 3.89 -4.17
CA LYS A 102 6.18 5.17 -3.47
C LYS A 102 5.82 6.26 -4.46
N TYR A 103 4.91 7.12 -4.07
CA TYR A 103 4.40 8.24 -4.85
C TYR A 103 4.65 9.54 -4.09
N PRO A 104 5.90 10.07 -4.18
CA PRO A 104 6.28 11.28 -3.46
C PRO A 104 5.72 12.52 -4.15
N GLY A 105 4.62 13.08 -3.65
CA GLY A 105 3.93 14.22 -4.20
C GLY A 105 2.45 13.93 -4.50
N SER A 106 1.81 14.86 -5.17
CA SER A 106 0.39 14.73 -5.50
C SER A 106 0.13 13.63 -6.52
N ALA A 107 -0.95 12.89 -6.32
CA ALA A 107 -1.30 11.69 -7.08
C ALA A 107 -1.56 11.95 -8.57
N GLU A 108 -1.93 13.17 -8.94
CA GLU A 108 -2.12 13.56 -10.35
C GLU A 108 -0.85 13.44 -11.21
N ASN A 109 0.33 13.42 -10.57
CA ASN A 109 1.60 13.22 -11.24
C ASN A 109 1.93 11.75 -11.51
N TYR A 110 1.08 10.83 -11.06
CA TYR A 110 1.29 9.38 -11.09
C TYR A 110 0.07 8.66 -11.67
N PRO A 111 -0.28 8.84 -12.95
CA PRO A 111 -1.48 8.22 -13.55
C PRO A 111 -1.46 6.69 -13.48
N GLU A 112 -0.28 6.07 -13.37
CA GLU A 112 -0.14 4.63 -13.18
C GLU A 112 -0.81 4.09 -11.90
N ILE A 113 -1.13 4.96 -10.92
CA ILE A 113 -1.84 4.56 -9.70
C ILE A 113 -3.21 3.96 -10.03
N TRP A 114 -3.89 4.49 -11.06
CA TRP A 114 -5.25 4.07 -11.44
C TRP A 114 -5.37 3.50 -12.85
N GLU A 115 -4.30 3.45 -13.62
CA GLU A 115 -4.27 2.72 -14.87
C GLU A 115 -4.53 1.24 -14.60
N ASN A 116 -5.58 0.68 -15.20
CA ASN A 116 -6.00 -0.71 -15.05
C ASN A 116 -6.68 -1.11 -13.73
N PHE A 117 -7.31 -0.17 -13.00
CA PHE A 117 -7.98 -0.49 -11.73
C PHE A 117 -9.49 -0.23 -11.74
N ASP A 118 -10.21 -1.12 -11.00
CA ASP A 118 -11.62 -0.99 -10.71
C ASP A 118 -11.89 0.26 -9.84
N SER A 119 -13.01 0.93 -10.15
CA SER A 119 -13.44 2.18 -9.49
C SER A 119 -13.76 2.05 -7.99
N ASN A 120 -13.87 0.84 -7.47
CA ASN A 120 -14.25 0.57 -6.07
C ASN A 120 -13.06 0.34 -5.13
N SER A 121 -11.82 0.50 -5.62
CA SER A 121 -10.61 0.37 -4.80
C SER A 121 -10.16 1.73 -4.23
N GLU A 122 -9.22 1.72 -3.27
CA GLU A 122 -8.56 2.94 -2.78
C GLU A 122 -7.92 3.74 -3.93
N ARG A 123 -7.54 3.07 -5.02
CA ARG A 123 -7.01 3.67 -6.23
C ARG A 123 -8.09 4.42 -7.00
N GLY A 124 -9.30 3.88 -7.06
CA GLY A 124 -10.47 4.59 -7.60
C GLY A 124 -10.81 5.84 -6.79
N MET A 125 -10.72 5.77 -5.45
CA MET A 125 -10.86 6.93 -4.58
C MET A 125 -9.75 7.96 -4.84
N THR A 126 -8.50 7.52 -4.96
CA THR A 126 -7.36 8.40 -5.28
C THR A 126 -7.58 9.11 -6.61
N ARG A 127 -8.01 8.39 -7.63
CA ARG A 127 -8.37 8.96 -8.93
C ARG A 127 -9.48 10.00 -8.81
N ALA A 128 -10.59 9.65 -8.13
CA ALA A 128 -11.72 10.55 -7.96
C ALA A 128 -11.31 11.85 -7.25
N CYS A 129 -10.47 11.78 -6.22
CA CYS A 129 -9.91 12.95 -5.57
C CYS A 129 -9.01 13.74 -6.52
N ALA A 130 -8.07 13.09 -7.21
CA ALA A 130 -7.14 13.76 -8.13
C ALA A 130 -7.84 14.42 -9.33
N GLU A 131 -8.99 13.89 -9.78
CA GLU A 131 -9.79 14.47 -10.87
C GLU A 131 -10.66 15.65 -10.41
N ASN A 132 -11.10 15.68 -9.15
CA ASN A 132 -12.10 16.63 -8.66
C ASN A 132 -11.57 17.68 -7.66
N LEU A 133 -10.44 17.44 -7.02
CA LEU A 133 -9.81 18.41 -6.13
C LEU A 133 -8.81 19.31 -6.88
N PRO A 134 -8.45 20.48 -6.34
CA PRO A 134 -7.41 21.32 -6.89
C PRO A 134 -6.05 20.60 -7.01
N ALA A 135 -5.12 21.14 -7.79
CA ALA A 135 -3.75 20.62 -7.87
C ALA A 135 -3.09 20.55 -6.47
N ASN A 136 -2.24 19.58 -6.27
CA ASN A 136 -1.54 19.32 -5.00
C ASN A 136 -2.49 19.06 -3.81
N HIS A 137 -3.66 18.44 -4.08
CA HIS A 137 -4.63 18.13 -3.03
C HIS A 137 -4.89 16.64 -2.83
N THR A 138 -4.23 15.75 -3.56
CA THR A 138 -4.44 14.31 -3.43
C THR A 138 -3.13 13.57 -3.27
N TYR A 139 -2.96 12.84 -2.18
CA TYR A 139 -1.74 12.09 -1.86
C TYR A 139 -2.08 10.65 -1.54
N LEU A 140 -1.46 9.70 -2.23
CA LEU A 140 -1.57 8.27 -1.93
C LEU A 140 -0.37 7.84 -1.09
N PHE A 141 -0.64 7.42 0.14
CA PHE A 141 0.37 6.87 1.03
C PHE A 141 0.39 5.35 0.97
N THR A 142 1.53 4.81 0.57
CA THR A 142 1.83 3.37 0.50
C THR A 142 2.90 3.00 1.49
N TYR A 143 2.82 1.82 2.07
CA TYR A 143 3.74 1.35 3.10
C TYR A 143 3.87 -0.17 3.10
N ASP A 144 4.95 -0.68 3.69
CA ASP A 144 5.07 -2.10 3.98
C ASP A 144 4.19 -2.42 5.20
N TRP A 145 3.09 -3.14 4.96
CA TRP A 145 2.06 -3.44 5.97
C TRP A 145 2.54 -4.36 7.10
N ARG A 146 3.72 -4.97 6.97
CA ARG A 146 4.33 -5.84 7.98
C ARG A 146 5.08 -5.06 9.07
N LEU A 147 5.38 -3.78 8.82
CA LEU A 147 6.17 -2.95 9.72
C LEU A 147 5.37 -2.49 10.94
N ASP A 148 6.13 -2.15 11.99
CA ASP A 148 5.58 -1.52 13.19
C ASP A 148 4.80 -0.24 12.83
N PRO A 149 3.52 -0.13 13.24
CA PRO A 149 2.70 1.06 12.97
C PRO A 149 3.33 2.37 13.43
N TYR A 150 4.11 2.39 14.50
CA TYR A 150 4.79 3.62 14.95
C TYR A 150 5.95 4.04 14.05
N LYS A 151 6.58 3.10 13.33
CA LYS A 151 7.56 3.42 12.27
C LYS A 151 6.86 3.97 11.04
N VAL A 152 5.74 3.35 10.64
CA VAL A 152 4.92 3.82 9.52
C VAL A 152 4.33 5.22 9.80
N ALA A 153 4.02 5.52 11.06
CA ALA A 153 3.53 6.84 11.48
C ALA A 153 4.51 7.98 11.15
N ASP A 154 5.82 7.74 11.14
CA ASP A 154 6.82 8.74 10.75
C ASP A 154 6.72 9.08 9.26
N ASP A 155 6.51 8.08 8.42
CA ASP A 155 6.31 8.25 6.97
C ASP A 155 4.97 8.96 6.67
N ILE A 156 3.90 8.67 7.44
CA ILE A 156 2.63 9.38 7.34
C ILE A 156 2.83 10.86 7.71
N ALA A 157 3.56 11.15 8.79
CA ALA A 157 3.84 12.53 9.20
C ALA A 157 4.58 13.31 8.10
N ALA A 158 5.59 12.68 7.48
CA ALA A 158 6.30 13.30 6.36
C ALA A 158 5.40 13.55 5.14
N THR A 159 4.42 12.66 4.88
CA THR A 159 3.45 12.83 3.79
C THR A 159 2.46 13.96 4.10
N VAL A 160 1.97 14.04 5.35
CA VAL A 160 1.10 15.13 5.82
C VAL A 160 1.82 16.48 5.71
N ASP A 161 3.08 16.56 6.14
CA ASP A 161 3.85 17.80 6.07
C ASP A 161 4.08 18.25 4.63
N ARG A 162 4.33 17.31 3.72
CA ARG A 162 4.45 17.58 2.30
C ARG A 162 3.13 18.08 1.71
N ALA A 163 2.02 17.41 2.00
CA ALA A 163 0.70 17.80 1.51
C ALA A 163 0.34 19.22 1.94
N ILE A 164 0.63 19.60 3.19
CA ILE A 164 0.46 20.94 3.71
C ILE A 164 1.34 21.94 2.94
N ALA A 165 2.63 21.61 2.77
CA ALA A 165 3.58 22.51 2.11
C ALA A 165 3.26 22.74 0.62
N GLU A 166 2.87 21.68 -0.11
CA GLU A 166 2.60 21.74 -1.54
C GLU A 166 1.24 22.37 -1.86
N SER A 167 0.23 22.15 -1.00
CA SER A 167 -1.12 22.71 -1.18
C SER A 167 -1.25 24.14 -0.63
N GLY A 168 -0.37 24.55 0.27
CA GLY A 168 -0.44 25.86 0.96
C GLY A 168 -1.49 25.92 2.07
N HIS A 169 -2.11 24.79 2.44
CA HIS A 169 -3.04 24.70 3.57
C HIS A 169 -2.29 24.40 4.89
N ASP A 170 -2.97 24.53 6.01
CA ASP A 170 -2.42 24.25 7.35
C ASP A 170 -2.83 22.86 7.90
N LYS A 171 -3.78 22.21 7.24
CA LYS A 171 -4.32 20.90 7.62
C LYS A 171 -4.59 19.99 6.42
N VAL A 172 -4.70 18.70 6.71
CA VAL A 172 -5.12 17.68 5.73
C VAL A 172 -6.37 16.97 6.22
N SER A 173 -7.13 16.39 5.28
CA SER A 173 -8.09 15.32 5.56
C SER A 173 -7.38 13.98 5.35
N ILE A 174 -7.61 13.00 6.23
CA ILE A 174 -7.07 11.65 6.07
C ILE A 174 -8.22 10.69 5.76
N PHE A 175 -8.12 9.98 4.65
CA PHE A 175 -8.96 8.84 4.33
C PHE A 175 -8.14 7.58 4.52
N CYS A 176 -8.60 6.64 5.35
CA CYS A 176 -7.88 5.40 5.60
C CYS A 176 -8.78 4.19 5.38
N ALA A 177 -8.23 3.18 4.70
CA ALA A 177 -8.93 1.95 4.40
C ALA A 177 -8.35 0.79 5.23
N SER A 178 -9.24 -0.03 5.83
CA SER A 178 -8.83 -1.28 6.48
C SER A 178 -7.65 -1.10 7.45
N MET A 179 -6.53 -1.79 7.23
CA MET A 179 -5.29 -1.69 8.03
C MET A 179 -4.68 -0.28 8.04
N GLY A 180 -4.95 0.55 7.02
CA GLY A 180 -4.57 1.96 7.00
C GLY A 180 -5.12 2.75 8.18
N GLY A 181 -6.27 2.32 8.73
CA GLY A 181 -6.83 2.88 9.96
C GLY A 181 -5.92 2.68 11.16
N ILE A 182 -5.31 1.50 11.32
CA ILE A 182 -4.36 1.22 12.41
C ILE A 182 -3.13 2.13 12.29
N MET A 183 -2.60 2.31 11.08
CA MET A 183 -1.46 3.17 10.81
C MET A 183 -1.79 4.64 11.09
N THR A 184 -3.00 5.08 10.72
CA THR A 184 -3.49 6.43 10.99
C THR A 184 -3.67 6.66 12.50
N VAL A 185 -4.20 5.70 13.25
CA VAL A 185 -4.31 5.80 14.73
C VAL A 185 -2.92 5.90 15.37
N ALA A 186 -1.94 5.12 14.90
CA ALA A 186 -0.56 5.24 15.38
C ALA A 186 0.03 6.64 15.09
N TYR A 187 -0.21 7.19 13.91
CA TYR A 187 0.17 8.57 13.57
C TYR A 187 -0.47 9.58 14.52
N LEU A 188 -1.79 9.54 14.71
CA LEU A 188 -2.51 10.46 15.59
C LEU A 188 -2.06 10.34 17.05
N THR A 189 -1.75 9.13 17.50
CA THR A 189 -1.23 8.88 18.85
C THR A 189 0.16 9.50 19.05
N LYS A 190 1.02 9.41 18.03
CA LYS A 190 2.42 9.89 18.13
C LYS A 190 2.57 11.38 17.88
N TYR A 191 1.83 11.94 16.92
CA TYR A 191 1.98 13.32 16.43
C TYR A 191 0.80 14.24 16.79
N GLY A 192 -0.29 13.69 17.30
CA GLY A 192 -1.52 14.46 17.58
C GLY A 192 -2.29 14.79 16.31
N TYR A 193 -3.27 15.64 16.44
CA TYR A 193 -4.24 15.94 15.38
C TYR A 193 -4.25 17.42 14.94
N SER A 194 -3.26 18.20 15.36
CA SER A 194 -3.22 19.64 15.05
C SER A 194 -3.16 19.94 13.54
N LYS A 195 -2.55 19.04 12.76
CA LYS A 195 -2.44 19.11 11.29
C LYS A 195 -3.57 18.37 10.55
N VAL A 196 -4.58 17.89 11.26
CA VAL A 196 -5.67 17.09 10.68
C VAL A 196 -6.99 17.84 10.84
N ASP A 197 -7.72 18.02 9.73
CA ASP A 197 -9.07 18.56 9.71
C ASP A 197 -10.09 17.47 10.07
N ARG A 198 -9.99 16.32 9.36
CA ARG A 198 -10.87 15.16 9.60
C ARG A 198 -10.19 13.85 9.22
N CYS A 199 -10.67 12.76 9.83
CA CYS A 199 -10.33 11.39 9.45
C CYS A 199 -11.59 10.62 9.07
N VAL A 200 -11.51 9.83 8.01
CA VAL A 200 -12.54 8.88 7.57
C VAL A 200 -11.92 7.49 7.62
N PHE A 201 -12.54 6.58 8.40
CA PHE A 201 -12.09 5.20 8.60
C PHE A 201 -13.00 4.22 7.86
#